data_566429fef24844461204878edc32e2cb
#
_entry.id   566429fef24844461204878edc32e2cb
#
_cell.length_a   1.000
_cell.length_b   1.000
_cell.length_c   1.000
_cell.angle_alpha   90.00
_cell.angle_beta   90.00
_cell.angle_gamma   90.00
#
_symmetry.space_group_name_H-M   'P 1'
#
loop_
_entity.id
_entity.type
_entity.pdbx_description
1 polymer ?
#
loop_
_entity_poly.entity_id
_entity_poly.type
_entity_poly.pdbx_seq_one_letter_code
_entity_poly.pdbx_strand_id
1 'polypeptide(L)'
;MRIPSNPRRNANIVRWSAAFLAVSGTASVLTTITAQAGGPSGDPGREKPTIVLVHGAFADASSWNAVVERLQRNGYKVAAPANPLRGIPQDSAYLASFLKSIKGPIVLAGHSYGGEVISQAAVGNANVKALVYINAIMPDVGESLSSLSSKFAPAALTKVLKQVPFRNGDGTTGTDVYVQPDSLRRVFAADLPASQAGILAATQRPIALSAFTDKLTGAAWRTKPVYVLVGKQDQAINPSLERFEAKRANARKTVEINSSHVSLVSHPQAVKDLIVDAAEDYTWK
;
A
#
# COMPACT_ATOMS: atom_id res chain seq x y z
N MET A 1 -43.54 14.14 40.65
CA MET A 1 -42.66 12.99 40.44
C MET A 1 -41.23 13.48 40.54
N ARG A 2 -40.47 13.08 41.59
CA ARG A 2 -39.19 13.63 42.00
C ARG A 2 -38.06 12.85 41.29
N ILE A 3 -37.09 13.56 40.71
CA ILE A 3 -35.89 13.00 40.11
C ILE A 3 -34.80 12.91 41.19
N PRO A 4 -34.12 11.77 41.41
CA PRO A 4 -33.01 11.68 42.36
C PRO A 4 -31.68 12.12 41.75
N SER A 5 -30.91 12.85 42.58
CA SER A 5 -29.58 13.39 42.33
C SER A 5 -28.50 12.30 42.39
N ASN A 6 -27.51 12.42 41.49
CA ASN A 6 -26.36 11.51 41.34
C ASN A 6 -25.17 12.06 42.15
N PRO A 7 -24.46 11.26 42.95
CA PRO A 7 -23.29 11.72 43.73
C PRO A 7 -21.99 11.65 42.89
N ARG A 8 -21.16 12.63 43.10
CA ARG A 8 -19.83 12.90 42.52
C ARG A 8 -18.86 11.74 42.80
N ARG A 9 -18.14 11.28 41.78
CA ARG A 9 -16.97 10.43 41.91
C ARG A 9 -15.68 11.29 41.87
N ASN A 10 -14.89 11.16 42.93
CA ASN A 10 -13.59 11.79 43.12
C ASN A 10 -12.55 11.21 42.13
N ALA A 11 -11.84 12.09 41.43
CA ALA A 11 -10.65 11.73 40.65
C ALA A 11 -9.41 11.78 41.56
N ASN A 12 -8.77 10.63 41.80
CA ASN A 12 -7.48 10.54 42.45
C ASN A 12 -6.35 10.87 41.43
N ILE A 13 -5.71 11.99 41.66
CA ILE A 13 -4.49 12.38 40.93
C ILE A 13 -3.30 11.74 41.65
N VAL A 14 -2.66 10.78 40.99
CA VAL A 14 -1.38 10.21 41.47
C VAL A 14 -0.24 11.12 41.00
N ARG A 15 0.38 11.81 42.00
CA ARG A 15 1.63 12.57 41.75
C ARG A 15 2.82 11.63 41.87
N TRP A 16 3.65 11.58 40.84
CA TRP A 16 4.94 10.93 40.88
C TRP A 16 6.00 11.97 41.28
N SER A 17 6.62 11.80 42.43
CA SER A 17 7.76 12.60 42.87
C SER A 17 9.05 11.94 42.39
N ALA A 18 9.85 12.67 41.62
CA ALA A 18 11.20 12.26 41.22
C ALA A 18 12.18 12.58 42.36
N ALA A 19 12.83 11.58 42.91
CA ALA A 19 13.95 11.73 43.82
C ALA A 19 15.27 11.71 43.03
N PHE A 20 16.01 12.81 43.10
CA PHE A 20 17.40 12.88 42.61
C PHE A 20 18.34 12.32 43.67
N LEU A 21 19.09 11.26 43.36
CA LEU A 21 20.25 10.82 44.10
C LEU A 21 21.51 11.17 43.29
N ALA A 22 22.28 12.11 43.85
CA ALA A 22 23.63 12.43 43.34
C ALA A 22 24.61 11.38 43.92
N VAL A 23 25.32 10.68 43.05
CA VAL A 23 26.49 9.85 43.43
C VAL A 23 27.69 10.40 42.67
N SER A 24 28.59 10.97 43.44
CA SER A 24 29.93 11.37 42.99
C SER A 24 30.90 10.18 43.10
N GLY A 25 31.75 10.03 42.11
CA GLY A 25 33.01 9.38 42.31
C GLY A 25 33.53 8.40 41.27
N THR A 26 34.69 8.73 40.81
CA THR A 26 35.81 7.91 40.25
C THR A 26 35.79 7.64 38.74
N ALA A 27 36.70 8.33 38.07
CA ALA A 27 37.06 8.13 36.68
C ALA A 27 37.81 6.79 36.49
N SER A 28 37.16 5.84 35.79
CA SER A 28 37.83 4.69 35.20
C SER A 28 37.92 4.90 33.71
N VAL A 29 39.14 4.99 33.17
CA VAL A 29 39.40 5.03 31.72
C VAL A 29 39.09 3.64 31.16
N LEU A 30 37.92 3.51 30.55
CA LEU A 30 37.56 2.36 29.72
C LEU A 30 37.92 2.68 28.27
N THR A 31 38.95 2.03 27.78
CA THR A 31 39.27 1.98 26.35
C THR A 31 38.10 1.26 25.61
N THR A 32 37.24 2.01 24.98
CA THR A 32 36.20 1.44 24.11
C THR A 32 36.84 0.98 22.80
N ILE A 33 36.96 -0.33 22.65
CA ILE A 33 37.14 -0.95 21.32
C ILE A 33 35.82 -0.81 20.59
N THR A 34 35.72 0.18 19.70
CA THR A 34 34.60 0.27 18.76
C THR A 34 34.74 -0.85 17.73
N ALA A 35 34.00 -1.94 17.93
CA ALA A 35 33.73 -2.90 16.86
C ALA A 35 32.89 -2.20 15.80
N GLN A 36 33.56 -1.81 14.73
CA GLN A 36 32.90 -1.23 13.54
C GLN A 36 32.23 -2.36 12.80
N ALA A 37 30.94 -2.59 13.09
CA ALA A 37 30.09 -3.41 12.25
C ALA A 37 29.91 -2.68 10.92
N GLY A 38 30.64 -3.09 9.90
CA GLY A 38 30.50 -2.62 8.53
C GLY A 38 29.16 -3.05 7.95
N GLY A 39 28.14 -2.25 8.17
CA GLY A 39 26.95 -2.25 7.32
C GLY A 39 27.23 -1.45 6.04
N PRO A 40 26.52 -1.67 4.93
CA PRO A 40 26.74 -0.91 3.71
C PRO A 40 26.55 0.59 4.00
N SER A 41 27.62 1.36 3.82
CA SER A 41 27.67 2.80 4.04
C SER A 41 26.89 3.49 2.94
N GLY A 42 25.60 3.77 3.20
CA GLY A 42 24.87 4.77 2.43
C GLY A 42 25.50 6.14 2.63
N ASP A 43 25.43 6.99 1.61
CA ASP A 43 25.86 8.38 1.71
C ASP A 43 25.22 9.02 2.96
N PRO A 44 26.01 9.49 3.96
CA PRO A 44 25.47 10.01 5.21
C PRO A 44 24.65 11.30 5.07
N GLY A 45 24.48 11.83 3.84
CA GLY A 45 23.74 13.05 3.55
C GLY A 45 22.32 12.88 3.03
N ARG A 46 21.86 11.67 2.64
CA ARG A 46 20.53 11.50 2.05
C ARG A 46 19.54 10.83 3.00
N GLU A 47 18.44 11.54 3.31
CA GLU A 47 17.35 11.02 4.15
C GLU A 47 16.70 9.79 3.49
N LYS A 48 16.52 8.70 4.25
CA LYS A 48 15.74 7.55 3.80
C LYS A 48 14.31 7.99 3.45
N PRO A 49 13.76 7.54 2.31
CA PRO A 49 12.40 7.92 1.95
C PRO A 49 11.36 7.31 2.92
N THR A 50 10.26 8.03 3.11
CA THR A 50 9.05 7.43 3.69
C THR A 50 8.43 6.49 2.66
N ILE A 51 8.12 5.26 3.06
CA ILE A 51 7.41 4.30 2.23
C ILE A 51 5.91 4.47 2.44
N VAL A 52 5.17 4.72 1.37
CA VAL A 52 3.71 4.81 1.41
C VAL A 52 3.12 3.64 0.63
N LEU A 53 2.21 2.89 1.27
CA LEU A 53 1.65 1.64 0.76
C LEU A 53 0.14 1.81 0.54
N VAL A 54 -0.33 1.59 -0.70
CA VAL A 54 -1.73 1.79 -1.08
C VAL A 54 -2.35 0.46 -1.47
N HIS A 55 -3.37 0.03 -0.71
CA HIS A 55 -4.07 -1.23 -0.97
C HIS A 55 -5.00 -1.14 -2.18
N GLY A 56 -5.30 -2.30 -2.77
CA GLY A 56 -6.24 -2.47 -3.87
C GLY A 56 -7.69 -2.67 -3.44
N ALA A 57 -8.54 -3.00 -4.42
CA ALA A 57 -9.91 -3.40 -4.19
C ALA A 57 -10.00 -4.70 -3.38
N PHE A 58 -11.12 -4.94 -2.73
CA PHE A 58 -11.42 -6.14 -1.95
C PHE A 58 -10.47 -6.38 -0.76
N ALA A 59 -9.70 -5.36 -0.37
CA ALA A 59 -8.71 -5.38 0.69
C ALA A 59 -8.73 -4.06 1.47
N ASP A 60 -7.90 -3.98 2.50
CA ASP A 60 -7.62 -2.76 3.25
C ASP A 60 -6.12 -2.67 3.59
N ALA A 61 -5.74 -1.66 4.38
CA ALA A 61 -4.35 -1.43 4.76
C ALA A 61 -3.72 -2.61 5.51
N SER A 62 -4.51 -3.48 6.17
CA SER A 62 -3.98 -4.64 6.91
C SER A 62 -3.36 -5.69 5.99
N SER A 63 -3.71 -5.70 4.70
CA SER A 63 -3.06 -6.54 3.69
C SER A 63 -1.55 -6.29 3.57
N TRP A 64 -1.08 -5.13 3.99
CA TRP A 64 0.33 -4.74 4.00
C TRP A 64 1.07 -5.08 5.30
N ASN A 65 0.40 -5.58 6.36
CA ASN A 65 0.99 -5.74 7.69
C ASN A 65 2.35 -6.44 7.68
N ALA A 66 2.47 -7.56 6.97
CA ALA A 66 3.72 -8.31 6.90
C ALA A 66 4.86 -7.58 6.16
N VAL A 67 4.52 -6.72 5.20
CA VAL A 67 5.47 -5.84 4.48
C VAL A 67 5.86 -4.66 5.37
N VAL A 68 4.89 -4.02 6.04
CA VAL A 68 5.12 -2.92 6.99
C VAL A 68 6.13 -3.33 8.05
N GLU A 69 5.91 -4.47 8.71
CA GLU A 69 6.79 -5.00 9.74
C GLU A 69 8.24 -5.17 9.23
N ARG A 70 8.41 -5.70 8.03
CA ARG A 70 9.74 -5.90 7.41
C ARG A 70 10.42 -4.59 7.07
N LEU A 71 9.69 -3.64 6.50
CA LEU A 71 10.22 -2.31 6.16
C LEU A 71 10.62 -1.53 7.42
N GLN A 72 9.81 -1.59 8.49
CA GLN A 72 10.12 -0.95 9.77
C GLN A 72 11.37 -1.55 10.41
N ARG A 73 11.55 -2.89 10.35
CA ARG A 73 12.80 -3.56 10.80
C ARG A 73 14.03 -3.12 9.98
N ASN A 74 13.84 -2.72 8.73
CA ASN A 74 14.90 -2.13 7.91
C ASN A 74 15.09 -0.62 8.15
N GLY A 75 14.41 -0.04 9.15
CA GLY A 75 14.56 1.35 9.55
C GLY A 75 13.88 2.37 8.63
N TYR A 76 12.88 1.95 7.84
CA TYR A 76 12.05 2.88 7.06
C TYR A 76 10.87 3.41 7.88
N LYS A 77 10.53 4.68 7.65
CA LYS A 77 9.22 5.22 8.04
C LYS A 77 8.19 4.67 7.05
N VAL A 78 7.09 4.09 7.55
CA VAL A 78 6.06 3.47 6.70
C VAL A 78 4.70 4.05 7.06
N ALA A 79 3.89 4.33 6.03
CA ALA A 79 2.49 4.69 6.17
C ALA A 79 1.65 3.88 5.17
N ALA A 80 0.52 3.37 5.64
CA ALA A 80 -0.44 2.65 4.81
C ALA A 80 -1.83 3.32 4.96
N PRO A 81 -2.08 4.45 4.26
CA PRO A 81 -3.35 5.14 4.34
C PRO A 81 -4.49 4.28 3.80
N ALA A 82 -5.70 4.52 4.32
CA ALA A 82 -6.89 3.92 3.74
C ALA A 82 -7.07 4.41 2.30
N ASN A 83 -7.40 3.49 1.39
CA ASN A 83 -7.87 3.81 0.05
C ASN A 83 -9.40 3.76 0.08
N PRO A 84 -10.14 4.85 -0.22
CA PRO A 84 -11.59 4.89 -0.08
C PRO A 84 -12.34 3.92 -0.98
N LEU A 85 -11.77 3.52 -2.13
CA LEU A 85 -12.37 2.61 -3.11
C LEU A 85 -13.67 3.17 -3.73
N ARG A 86 -13.73 4.49 -3.93
CA ARG A 86 -14.89 5.22 -4.45
C ARG A 86 -14.72 5.75 -5.87
N GLY A 87 -13.63 5.39 -6.55
CA GLY A 87 -13.30 5.80 -7.90
C GLY A 87 -12.05 6.66 -7.97
N ILE A 88 -11.41 6.67 -9.16
CA ILE A 88 -10.10 7.30 -9.36
C ILE A 88 -10.08 8.78 -8.99
N PRO A 89 -11.08 9.60 -9.36
CA PRO A 89 -11.05 11.02 -9.01
C PRO A 89 -10.99 11.26 -7.50
N GLN A 90 -11.80 10.55 -6.73
CA GLN A 90 -11.87 10.70 -5.28
C GLN A 90 -10.65 10.10 -4.58
N ASP A 91 -10.29 8.87 -4.95
CA ASP A 91 -9.26 8.10 -4.27
C ASP A 91 -7.87 8.72 -4.52
N SER A 92 -7.60 9.16 -5.75
CA SER A 92 -6.35 9.83 -6.08
C SER A 92 -6.23 11.22 -5.43
N ALA A 93 -7.32 11.99 -5.34
CA ALA A 93 -7.32 13.29 -4.65
C ALA A 93 -7.08 13.12 -3.14
N TYR A 94 -7.69 12.11 -2.52
CA TYR A 94 -7.48 11.77 -1.13
C TYR A 94 -6.01 11.41 -0.88
N LEU A 95 -5.46 10.49 -1.67
CA LEU A 95 -4.06 10.09 -1.56
C LEU A 95 -3.11 11.28 -1.82
N ALA A 96 -3.36 12.09 -2.84
CA ALA A 96 -2.53 13.26 -3.14
C ALA A 96 -2.47 14.25 -1.96
N SER A 97 -3.59 14.43 -1.25
CA SER A 97 -3.66 15.25 -0.05
C SER A 97 -2.83 14.65 1.09
N PHE A 98 -2.91 13.33 1.28
CA PHE A 98 -2.09 12.61 2.25
C PHE A 98 -0.59 12.75 1.92
N LEU A 99 -0.19 12.55 0.66
CA LEU A 99 1.22 12.67 0.23
C LEU A 99 1.79 14.07 0.47
N LYS A 100 0.99 15.13 0.34
CA LYS A 100 1.41 16.50 0.63
C LYS A 100 1.73 16.73 2.11
N SER A 101 1.17 15.95 3.02
CA SER A 101 1.45 16.07 4.47
C SER A 101 2.81 15.45 4.87
N ILE A 102 3.42 14.66 3.98
CA ILE A 102 4.71 14.01 4.24
C ILE A 102 5.84 14.93 3.79
N LYS A 103 6.73 15.24 4.72
CA LYS A 103 7.97 15.97 4.43
C LYS A 103 9.06 14.99 3.97
N GLY A 104 9.87 15.43 3.01
CA GLY A 104 10.99 14.65 2.49
C GLY A 104 10.60 13.65 1.38
N PRO A 105 11.53 12.76 0.98
CA PRO A 105 11.34 11.85 -0.13
C PRO A 105 10.34 10.73 0.19
N ILE A 106 9.63 10.28 -0.83
CA ILE A 106 8.61 9.23 -0.75
C ILE A 106 8.90 8.16 -1.81
N VAL A 107 8.85 6.89 -1.42
CA VAL A 107 8.63 5.77 -2.34
C VAL A 107 7.19 5.31 -2.17
N LEU A 108 6.44 5.29 -3.26
CA LEU A 108 5.00 5.04 -3.25
C LEU A 108 4.72 3.69 -3.91
N ALA A 109 4.16 2.75 -3.16
CA ALA A 109 3.82 1.42 -3.65
C ALA A 109 2.29 1.22 -3.69
N GLY A 110 1.79 0.67 -4.80
CA GLY A 110 0.38 0.34 -4.99
C GLY A 110 0.18 -1.13 -5.33
N HIS A 111 -0.81 -1.75 -4.70
CA HIS A 111 -1.27 -3.10 -5.01
C HIS A 111 -2.55 -3.02 -5.84
N SER A 112 -2.64 -3.82 -6.90
CA SER A 112 -3.87 -3.97 -7.69
C SER A 112 -4.42 -2.61 -8.18
N TYR A 113 -5.69 -2.29 -7.92
CA TYR A 113 -6.31 -0.97 -8.14
C TYR A 113 -5.51 0.18 -7.51
N GLY A 114 -4.79 -0.07 -6.41
CA GLY A 114 -3.89 0.93 -5.82
C GLY A 114 -2.82 1.43 -6.80
N GLY A 115 -2.47 0.67 -7.83
CA GLY A 115 -1.57 1.09 -8.92
C GLY A 115 -2.13 2.23 -9.76
N GLU A 116 -3.43 2.20 -10.10
CA GLU A 116 -4.09 3.32 -10.76
C GLU A 116 -4.11 4.56 -9.88
N VAL A 117 -4.45 4.38 -8.60
CA VAL A 117 -4.54 5.47 -7.64
C VAL A 117 -3.19 6.16 -7.47
N ILE A 118 -2.08 5.40 -7.31
CA ILE A 118 -0.74 6.00 -7.18
C ILE A 118 -0.29 6.67 -8.49
N SER A 119 -0.68 6.12 -9.63
CA SER A 119 -0.34 6.68 -10.95
C SER A 119 -0.86 8.11 -11.10
N GLN A 120 -2.09 8.38 -10.65
CA GLN A 120 -2.68 9.71 -10.73
C GLN A 120 -2.30 10.60 -9.54
N ALA A 121 -2.32 10.08 -8.31
CA ALA A 121 -2.07 10.85 -7.10
C ALA A 121 -0.64 11.44 -7.03
N ALA A 122 0.34 10.78 -7.66
CA ALA A 122 1.73 11.22 -7.66
C ALA A 122 2.07 12.27 -8.73
N VAL A 123 1.12 12.64 -9.60
CA VAL A 123 1.35 13.64 -10.64
C VAL A 123 1.73 14.98 -10.00
N GLY A 124 2.83 15.58 -10.49
CA GLY A 124 3.32 16.87 -9.99
C GLY A 124 3.92 16.86 -8.57
N ASN A 125 3.90 15.73 -7.86
CA ASN A 125 4.50 15.64 -6.53
C ASN A 125 6.01 15.36 -6.63
N ALA A 126 6.83 16.40 -6.37
CA ALA A 126 8.30 16.32 -6.45
C ALA A 126 8.90 15.44 -5.33
N ASN A 127 8.20 15.20 -4.22
CA ASN A 127 8.67 14.34 -3.14
C ASN A 127 8.57 12.86 -3.49
N VAL A 128 7.65 12.44 -4.35
CA VAL A 128 7.58 11.05 -4.82
C VAL A 128 8.74 10.77 -5.77
N LYS A 129 9.64 9.88 -5.36
CA LYS A 129 10.91 9.58 -6.05
C LYS A 129 10.83 8.30 -6.88
N ALA A 130 9.98 7.36 -6.51
CA ALA A 130 9.75 6.13 -7.24
C ALA A 130 8.33 5.62 -7.04
N LEU A 131 7.84 4.84 -8.01
CA LEU A 131 6.57 4.12 -7.97
C LEU A 131 6.84 2.62 -8.03
N VAL A 132 6.19 1.86 -7.16
CA VAL A 132 6.30 0.40 -7.09
C VAL A 132 4.91 -0.21 -7.30
N TYR A 133 4.77 -1.07 -8.29
CA TYR A 133 3.52 -1.73 -8.67
C TYR A 133 3.60 -3.20 -8.28
N ILE A 134 2.69 -3.64 -7.41
CA ILE A 134 2.66 -5.00 -6.87
C ILE A 134 1.37 -5.66 -7.34
N ASN A 135 1.45 -6.63 -8.28
CA ASN A 135 0.26 -7.22 -8.90
C ASN A 135 -0.77 -6.14 -9.27
N ALA A 136 -0.34 -5.10 -9.97
CA ALA A 136 -1.09 -3.86 -10.07
C ALA A 136 -1.27 -3.38 -11.50
N ILE A 137 -2.31 -2.59 -11.72
CA ILE A 137 -2.62 -1.97 -13.01
C ILE A 137 -2.00 -0.58 -13.07
N MET A 138 -1.45 -0.25 -14.23
CA MET A 138 -0.77 1.01 -14.49
C MET A 138 -1.28 1.65 -15.79
N PRO A 139 -2.51 2.17 -15.81
CA PRO A 139 -3.10 2.80 -16.99
C PRO A 139 -2.38 4.09 -17.38
N ASP A 140 -2.54 4.45 -18.63
CA ASP A 140 -2.10 5.72 -19.16
C ASP A 140 -3.21 6.77 -19.12
N VAL A 141 -2.88 8.02 -19.42
CA VAL A 141 -3.86 9.11 -19.56
C VAL A 141 -4.92 8.72 -20.59
N GLY A 142 -6.19 8.83 -20.20
CA GLY A 142 -7.33 8.44 -20.99
C GLY A 142 -7.68 6.94 -20.97
N GLU A 143 -6.83 6.09 -20.39
CA GLU A 143 -7.14 4.68 -20.14
C GLU A 143 -7.85 4.49 -18.79
N SER A 144 -8.60 3.40 -18.66
CA SER A 144 -9.19 2.89 -17.42
C SER A 144 -8.83 1.42 -17.25
N LEU A 145 -9.10 0.85 -16.06
CA LEU A 145 -8.96 -0.59 -15.82
C LEU A 145 -9.66 -1.40 -16.91
N SER A 146 -10.92 -1.11 -17.19
CA SER A 146 -11.70 -1.85 -18.20
C SER A 146 -11.14 -1.71 -19.61
N SER A 147 -10.78 -0.49 -20.03
CA SER A 147 -10.27 -0.24 -21.38
C SER A 147 -8.91 -0.90 -21.62
N LEU A 148 -8.09 -0.98 -20.58
CA LEU A 148 -6.77 -1.59 -20.67
C LEU A 148 -6.86 -3.13 -20.58
N SER A 149 -7.63 -3.65 -19.64
CA SER A 149 -7.83 -5.09 -19.47
C SER A 149 -8.49 -5.75 -20.68
N SER A 150 -9.37 -5.04 -21.40
CA SER A 150 -10.03 -5.55 -22.62
C SER A 150 -9.08 -5.89 -23.76
N LYS A 151 -7.84 -5.42 -23.72
CA LYS A 151 -6.79 -5.73 -24.70
C LYS A 151 -6.15 -7.11 -24.47
N PHE A 152 -6.49 -7.79 -23.37
CA PHE A 152 -5.91 -9.07 -22.96
C PHE A 152 -7.00 -10.10 -22.70
N ALA A 153 -6.61 -11.37 -22.55
CA ALA A 153 -7.55 -12.41 -22.17
C ALA A 153 -8.17 -12.09 -20.79
N PRO A 154 -9.49 -12.26 -20.62
CA PRO A 154 -10.18 -11.92 -19.37
C PRO A 154 -9.62 -12.69 -18.18
N ALA A 155 -9.36 -11.98 -17.09
CA ALA A 155 -8.99 -12.60 -15.82
C ALA A 155 -10.17 -13.37 -15.20
N ALA A 156 -9.90 -14.45 -14.47
CA ALA A 156 -10.95 -15.27 -13.86
C ALA A 156 -11.80 -14.49 -12.82
N LEU A 157 -11.21 -13.48 -12.19
CA LEU A 157 -11.90 -12.60 -11.23
C LEU A 157 -13.17 -11.98 -11.84
N THR A 158 -13.14 -11.57 -13.10
CA THR A 158 -14.28 -10.87 -13.74
C THR A 158 -15.56 -11.69 -13.76
N LYS A 159 -15.46 -13.02 -13.73
CA LYS A 159 -16.59 -13.95 -13.77
C LYS A 159 -17.27 -14.17 -12.41
N VAL A 160 -16.67 -13.69 -11.34
CA VAL A 160 -17.13 -13.96 -9.97
C VAL A 160 -17.37 -12.67 -9.17
N LEU A 161 -17.53 -11.56 -9.86
CA LEU A 161 -17.90 -10.29 -9.25
C LEU A 161 -19.38 -10.26 -8.94
N LYS A 162 -19.73 -9.70 -7.78
CA LYS A 162 -21.10 -9.48 -7.30
C LYS A 162 -21.33 -7.98 -7.11
N GLN A 163 -22.35 -7.45 -7.77
CA GLN A 163 -22.78 -6.08 -7.62
C GLN A 163 -23.82 -5.96 -6.51
N VAL A 164 -23.69 -4.94 -5.67
CA VAL A 164 -24.62 -4.65 -4.56
C VAL A 164 -24.93 -3.15 -4.60
N PRO A 165 -26.20 -2.76 -4.93
CA PRO A 165 -26.61 -1.37 -4.89
C PRO A 165 -26.66 -0.86 -3.45
N PHE A 166 -26.32 0.42 -3.25
CA PHE A 166 -26.47 1.11 -1.97
C PHE A 166 -27.02 2.54 -2.15
N ARG A 167 -27.54 3.12 -1.08
CA ARG A 167 -27.97 4.53 -1.06
C ARG A 167 -26.95 5.38 -0.31
N ASN A 168 -26.61 6.52 -0.91
CA ASN A 168 -25.84 7.57 -0.26
C ASN A 168 -26.71 8.39 0.70
N GLY A 169 -26.08 9.12 1.63
CA GLY A 169 -26.80 9.99 2.56
C GLY A 169 -27.52 11.17 1.91
N ASP A 170 -27.12 11.56 0.69
CA ASP A 170 -27.78 12.58 -0.14
C ASP A 170 -28.96 12.04 -0.96
N GLY A 171 -29.28 10.74 -0.81
CA GLY A 171 -30.37 10.08 -1.53
C GLY A 171 -30.00 9.50 -2.90
N THR A 172 -28.79 9.77 -3.41
CA THR A 172 -28.32 9.14 -4.65
C THR A 172 -28.03 7.65 -4.43
N THR A 173 -27.93 6.88 -5.51
CA THR A 173 -27.59 5.46 -5.47
C THR A 173 -26.21 5.23 -6.06
N GLY A 174 -25.48 4.27 -5.50
CA GLY A 174 -24.24 3.75 -6.04
C GLY A 174 -24.30 2.23 -6.15
N THR A 175 -23.26 1.63 -6.71
CA THR A 175 -23.10 0.19 -6.80
C THR A 175 -21.72 -0.19 -6.28
N ASP A 176 -21.70 -1.03 -5.27
CA ASP A 176 -20.50 -1.68 -4.76
C ASP A 176 -20.26 -3.01 -5.47
N VAL A 177 -19.00 -3.32 -5.72
CA VAL A 177 -18.57 -4.58 -6.32
C VAL A 177 -17.78 -5.37 -5.30
N TYR A 178 -18.14 -6.62 -5.11
CA TYR A 178 -17.50 -7.61 -4.26
C TYR A 178 -17.04 -8.80 -5.10
N VAL A 179 -16.07 -9.57 -4.61
CA VAL A 179 -15.81 -10.92 -5.08
C VAL A 179 -16.75 -11.88 -4.36
N GLN A 180 -17.36 -12.83 -5.09
CA GLN A 180 -18.15 -13.90 -4.46
C GLN A 180 -17.27 -14.65 -3.44
N PRO A 181 -17.67 -14.76 -2.15
CA PRO A 181 -16.81 -15.28 -1.08
C PRO A 181 -16.25 -16.68 -1.37
N ASP A 182 -17.06 -17.60 -1.88
CA ASP A 182 -16.67 -18.98 -2.20
C ASP A 182 -15.65 -19.07 -3.34
N SER A 183 -15.55 -18.04 -4.16
CA SER A 183 -14.62 -17.94 -5.29
C SER A 183 -13.34 -17.18 -4.96
N LEU A 184 -13.33 -16.35 -3.89
CA LEU A 184 -12.25 -15.42 -3.61
C LEU A 184 -10.89 -16.15 -3.51
N ARG A 185 -10.82 -17.24 -2.77
CA ARG A 185 -9.54 -17.96 -2.65
C ARG A 185 -8.99 -18.36 -4.03
N ARG A 186 -9.80 -18.94 -4.87
CA ARG A 186 -9.37 -19.44 -6.19
C ARG A 186 -8.88 -18.36 -7.12
N VAL A 187 -9.53 -17.20 -7.14
CA VAL A 187 -9.25 -16.13 -8.13
C VAL A 187 -8.39 -14.99 -7.60
N PHE A 188 -8.20 -14.91 -6.27
CA PHE A 188 -7.55 -13.77 -5.65
C PHE A 188 -6.39 -14.17 -4.72
N ALA A 189 -6.53 -15.29 -3.99
CA ALA A 189 -5.63 -15.70 -2.93
C ALA A 189 -5.32 -17.21 -2.96
N ALA A 190 -5.05 -17.77 -4.16
CA ALA A 190 -4.93 -19.21 -4.38
C ALA A 190 -3.76 -19.85 -3.63
N ASP A 191 -2.70 -19.10 -3.39
CA ASP A 191 -1.49 -19.53 -2.68
C ASP A 191 -1.55 -19.32 -1.15
N LEU A 192 -2.68 -18.80 -0.62
CA LEU A 192 -2.89 -18.72 0.82
C LEU A 192 -3.60 -19.97 1.37
N PRO A 193 -3.36 -20.29 2.68
CA PRO A 193 -4.17 -21.26 3.42
C PRO A 193 -5.66 -20.90 3.37
N ALA A 194 -6.54 -21.90 3.34
CA ALA A 194 -7.98 -21.69 3.25
C ALA A 194 -8.54 -20.77 4.37
N SER A 195 -8.00 -20.91 5.59
CA SER A 195 -8.39 -20.07 6.73
C SER A 195 -8.07 -18.59 6.50
N GLN A 196 -6.89 -18.26 5.98
CA GLN A 196 -6.52 -16.87 5.67
C GLN A 196 -7.36 -16.30 4.51
N ALA A 197 -7.55 -17.08 3.45
CA ALA A 197 -8.41 -16.67 2.34
C ALA A 197 -9.88 -16.48 2.77
N GLY A 198 -10.37 -17.28 3.73
CA GLY A 198 -11.68 -17.12 4.34
C GLY A 198 -11.82 -15.81 5.12
N ILE A 199 -10.78 -15.39 5.83
CA ILE A 199 -10.75 -14.08 6.51
C ILE A 199 -10.82 -12.97 5.46
N LEU A 200 -10.00 -13.02 4.40
CA LEU A 200 -10.04 -12.02 3.33
C LEU A 200 -11.43 -11.94 2.67
N ALA A 201 -12.08 -13.08 2.46
CA ALA A 201 -13.42 -13.11 1.89
C ALA A 201 -14.47 -12.45 2.79
N ALA A 202 -14.36 -12.65 4.11
CA ALA A 202 -15.29 -12.08 5.09
C ALA A 202 -15.06 -10.58 5.34
N THR A 203 -13.81 -10.11 5.23
CA THR A 203 -13.42 -8.73 5.55
C THR A 203 -13.19 -7.86 4.31
N GLN A 204 -13.44 -8.38 3.11
CA GLN A 204 -13.23 -7.65 1.87
C GLN A 204 -13.99 -6.32 1.87
N ARG A 205 -13.32 -5.27 1.42
CA ARG A 205 -13.94 -3.95 1.21
C ARG A 205 -14.37 -3.82 -0.25
N PRO A 206 -15.62 -3.43 -0.50
CA PRO A 206 -16.08 -3.26 -1.87
C PRO A 206 -15.43 -2.06 -2.55
N ILE A 207 -15.38 -2.13 -3.87
CA ILE A 207 -15.01 -1.01 -4.73
C ILE A 207 -16.24 -0.49 -5.48
N ALA A 208 -16.33 0.82 -5.67
CA ALA A 208 -17.40 1.40 -6.49
C ALA A 208 -17.29 0.91 -7.94
N LEU A 209 -18.42 0.59 -8.56
CA LEU A 209 -18.46 0.10 -9.94
C LEU A 209 -17.86 1.11 -10.94
N SER A 210 -17.97 2.41 -10.68
CA SER A 210 -17.39 3.48 -11.50
C SER A 210 -15.87 3.36 -11.62
N ALA A 211 -15.18 2.88 -10.57
CA ALA A 211 -13.72 2.73 -10.56
C ALA A 211 -13.17 1.86 -11.70
N PHE A 212 -13.99 0.95 -12.23
CA PHE A 212 -13.58 0.11 -13.38
C PHE A 212 -13.50 0.88 -14.70
N THR A 213 -14.22 1.99 -14.81
CA THR A 213 -14.36 2.77 -16.04
C THR A 213 -13.80 4.18 -15.94
N ASP A 214 -13.46 4.63 -14.74
CA ASP A 214 -12.83 5.93 -14.51
C ASP A 214 -11.51 6.00 -15.26
N LYS A 215 -11.33 7.06 -16.06
CA LYS A 215 -10.12 7.27 -16.86
C LYS A 215 -9.11 8.11 -16.08
N LEU A 216 -7.85 7.74 -16.17
CA LEU A 216 -6.77 8.58 -15.65
C LEU A 216 -6.68 9.90 -16.43
N THR A 217 -6.50 10.99 -15.71
CA THR A 217 -6.20 12.32 -16.25
C THR A 217 -4.71 12.67 -16.15
N GLY A 218 -3.94 11.85 -15.43
CA GLY A 218 -2.50 11.98 -15.29
C GLY A 218 -1.85 10.63 -14.95
N ALA A 219 -0.63 10.41 -15.44
CA ALA A 219 0.12 9.17 -15.28
C ALA A 219 1.56 9.46 -14.84
N ALA A 220 1.79 9.47 -13.51
CA ALA A 220 3.09 9.82 -12.93
C ALA A 220 4.22 8.84 -13.32
N TRP A 221 3.89 7.60 -13.69
CA TRP A 221 4.85 6.61 -14.16
C TRP A 221 5.58 7.04 -15.47
N ARG A 222 5.03 7.99 -16.22
CA ARG A 222 5.70 8.55 -17.41
C ARG A 222 6.96 9.36 -17.07
N THR A 223 7.06 9.86 -15.84
CA THR A 223 8.13 10.77 -15.42
C THR A 223 8.91 10.31 -14.21
N LYS A 224 8.47 9.23 -13.57
CA LYS A 224 9.10 8.70 -12.34
C LYS A 224 9.66 7.30 -12.58
N PRO A 225 10.73 6.92 -11.87
CA PRO A 225 11.22 5.55 -11.87
C PRO A 225 10.14 4.56 -11.45
N VAL A 226 10.02 3.45 -12.19
CA VAL A 226 9.00 2.41 -12.01
C VAL A 226 9.65 1.08 -11.68
N TYR A 227 9.07 0.37 -10.72
CA TYR A 227 9.42 -0.98 -10.29
C TYR A 227 8.15 -1.83 -10.30
N VAL A 228 8.22 -3.06 -10.80
CA VAL A 228 7.03 -3.90 -10.98
C VAL A 228 7.27 -5.30 -10.42
N LEU A 229 6.31 -5.81 -9.67
CA LEU A 229 6.24 -7.21 -9.29
C LEU A 229 5.02 -7.85 -9.95
N VAL A 230 5.26 -8.92 -10.70
CA VAL A 230 4.24 -9.70 -11.42
C VAL A 230 4.06 -11.05 -10.73
N GLY A 231 2.83 -11.36 -10.34
CA GLY A 231 2.45 -12.70 -9.88
C GLY A 231 2.13 -13.60 -11.06
N LYS A 232 2.96 -14.61 -11.33
CA LYS A 232 2.78 -15.49 -12.50
C LYS A 232 1.48 -16.28 -12.49
N GLN A 233 0.86 -16.47 -11.32
CA GLN A 233 -0.39 -17.20 -11.12
C GLN A 233 -1.58 -16.28 -10.80
N ASP A 234 -1.44 -14.97 -11.07
CA ASP A 234 -2.49 -14.00 -10.84
C ASP A 234 -3.71 -14.30 -11.73
N GLN A 235 -4.88 -14.43 -11.10
CA GLN A 235 -6.18 -14.65 -11.73
C GLN A 235 -7.12 -13.46 -11.61
N ALA A 236 -6.65 -12.38 -10.93
CA ALA A 236 -7.38 -11.13 -10.81
C ALA A 236 -6.95 -10.11 -11.87
N ILE A 237 -5.67 -10.05 -12.17
CA ILE A 237 -5.09 -9.31 -13.31
C ILE A 237 -4.35 -10.32 -14.18
N ASN A 238 -4.49 -10.18 -15.50
CA ASN A 238 -3.75 -11.03 -16.43
C ASN A 238 -2.24 -10.69 -16.36
N PRO A 239 -1.34 -11.64 -16.03
CA PRO A 239 0.10 -11.36 -15.94
C PRO A 239 0.70 -10.82 -17.25
N SER A 240 0.08 -11.09 -18.41
CA SER A 240 0.54 -10.51 -19.69
C SER A 240 0.24 -9.01 -19.77
N LEU A 241 -0.82 -8.55 -19.12
CA LEU A 241 -1.10 -7.13 -18.97
C LEU A 241 -0.05 -6.44 -18.10
N GLU A 242 0.26 -6.99 -16.93
CA GLU A 242 1.28 -6.43 -16.03
C GLU A 242 2.66 -6.36 -16.71
N ARG A 243 3.04 -7.39 -17.49
CA ARG A 243 4.29 -7.39 -18.29
C ARG A 243 4.28 -6.31 -19.38
N PHE A 244 3.14 -6.15 -20.05
CA PHE A 244 2.97 -5.09 -21.05
C PHE A 244 3.17 -3.71 -20.43
N GLU A 245 2.57 -3.46 -19.29
CA GLU A 245 2.66 -2.20 -18.56
C GLU A 245 4.09 -1.94 -18.06
N ALA A 246 4.76 -2.94 -17.50
CA ALA A 246 6.16 -2.87 -17.08
C ALA A 246 7.08 -2.49 -18.24
N LYS A 247 6.88 -3.12 -19.41
CA LYS A 247 7.62 -2.81 -20.65
C LYS A 247 7.32 -1.40 -21.16
N ARG A 248 6.03 -1.00 -21.19
CA ARG A 248 5.58 0.32 -21.63
C ARG A 248 6.19 1.44 -20.77
N ALA A 249 6.24 1.24 -19.46
CA ALA A 249 6.80 2.20 -18.53
C ALA A 249 8.34 2.20 -18.50
N ASN A 250 9.00 1.33 -19.26
CA ASN A 250 10.44 1.12 -19.15
C ASN A 250 10.87 0.92 -17.69
N ALA A 251 10.20 -0.01 -16.99
CA ALA A 251 10.43 -0.27 -15.57
C ALA A 251 11.90 -0.57 -15.29
N ARG A 252 12.46 0.09 -14.29
CA ARG A 252 13.86 -0.13 -13.88
C ARG A 252 14.13 -1.54 -13.41
N LYS A 253 13.14 -2.13 -12.75
CA LYS A 253 13.18 -3.52 -12.30
C LYS A 253 11.81 -4.15 -12.45
N THR A 254 11.77 -5.34 -13.03
CA THR A 254 10.59 -6.20 -13.06
C THR A 254 10.95 -7.53 -12.42
N VAL A 255 10.20 -7.92 -11.39
CA VAL A 255 10.37 -9.19 -10.67
C VAL A 255 9.14 -10.05 -10.92
N GLU A 256 9.34 -11.30 -11.32
CA GLU A 256 8.24 -12.24 -11.50
C GLU A 256 8.36 -13.39 -10.49
N ILE A 257 7.31 -13.64 -9.74
CA ILE A 257 7.27 -14.69 -8.72
C ILE A 257 6.09 -15.65 -8.91
N ASN A 258 6.20 -16.84 -8.34
CA ASN A 258 5.09 -17.81 -8.33
C ASN A 258 4.12 -17.45 -7.20
N SER A 259 3.27 -16.44 -7.42
CA SER A 259 2.24 -16.02 -6.47
C SER A 259 0.90 -15.82 -7.15
N SER A 260 -0.17 -15.89 -6.36
CA SER A 260 -1.49 -15.37 -6.73
C SER A 260 -1.50 -13.85 -6.71
N HIS A 261 -2.68 -13.23 -6.73
CA HIS A 261 -2.83 -11.77 -6.74
C HIS A 261 -2.35 -11.08 -5.46
N VAL A 262 -2.35 -11.77 -4.31
CA VAL A 262 -2.03 -11.18 -3.01
C VAL A 262 -0.58 -11.44 -2.57
N SER A 263 0.38 -11.22 -3.46
CA SER A 263 1.81 -11.44 -3.18
C SER A 263 2.32 -10.67 -1.95
N LEU A 264 1.74 -9.51 -1.63
CA LEU A 264 2.06 -8.74 -0.42
C LEU A 264 1.73 -9.52 0.87
N VAL A 265 0.80 -10.48 0.79
CA VAL A 265 0.42 -11.36 1.91
C VAL A 265 1.20 -12.67 1.87
N SER A 266 1.27 -13.34 0.70
CA SER A 266 1.89 -14.65 0.54
C SER A 266 3.42 -14.60 0.42
N HIS A 267 3.97 -13.54 -0.18
CA HIS A 267 5.40 -13.36 -0.45
C HIS A 267 5.91 -11.98 0.04
N PRO A 268 5.65 -11.58 1.29
CA PRO A 268 5.95 -10.23 1.76
C PRO A 268 7.45 -9.88 1.73
N GLN A 269 8.33 -10.89 1.73
CA GLN A 269 9.77 -10.67 1.60
C GLN A 269 10.13 -10.14 0.20
N ALA A 270 9.64 -10.80 -0.87
CA ALA A 270 9.90 -10.37 -2.24
C ALA A 270 9.35 -8.96 -2.52
N VAL A 271 8.16 -8.66 -1.97
CA VAL A 271 7.54 -7.33 -2.08
C VAL A 271 8.38 -6.28 -1.35
N LYS A 272 8.81 -6.57 -0.11
CA LYS A 272 9.69 -5.69 0.66
C LYS A 272 11.00 -5.45 -0.09
N ASP A 273 11.62 -6.48 -0.64
CA ASP A 273 12.91 -6.36 -1.35
C ASP A 273 12.79 -5.42 -2.54
N LEU A 274 11.74 -5.53 -3.36
CA LEU A 274 11.51 -4.63 -4.49
C LEU A 274 11.28 -3.17 -4.05
N ILE A 275 10.57 -2.95 -2.95
CA ILE A 275 10.36 -1.60 -2.39
C ILE A 275 11.68 -1.02 -1.87
N VAL A 276 12.53 -1.84 -1.25
CA VAL A 276 13.85 -1.43 -0.77
C VAL A 276 14.77 -1.09 -1.95
N ASP A 277 14.78 -1.90 -3.02
CA ASP A 277 15.52 -1.57 -4.25
C ASP A 277 15.14 -0.19 -4.79
N ALA A 278 13.84 0.13 -4.82
CA ALA A 278 13.37 1.44 -5.27
C ALA A 278 13.80 2.58 -4.34
N ALA A 279 13.89 2.32 -3.04
CA ALA A 279 14.34 3.29 -2.04
C ALA A 279 15.86 3.52 -2.10
N GLU A 280 16.62 2.45 -2.28
CA GLU A 280 18.08 2.51 -2.40
C GLU A 280 18.53 3.17 -3.70
N ASP A 281 17.90 2.86 -4.84
CA ASP A 281 18.16 3.52 -6.13
C ASP A 281 17.99 5.04 -6.05
N TYR A 282 17.11 5.52 -5.18
CA TYR A 282 16.97 6.94 -4.90
C TYR A 282 18.12 7.48 -4.03
N THR A 283 18.56 6.72 -3.02
CA THR A 283 19.55 7.19 -2.05
C THR A 283 20.99 7.16 -2.60
N TRP A 284 21.27 6.33 -3.64
CA TRP A 284 22.61 6.16 -4.22
C TRP A 284 22.88 7.01 -5.48
N LYS A 285 21.89 7.75 -5.99
CA LYS A 285 22.01 8.69 -7.13
C LYS A 285 21.87 10.14 -6.71
#